data_432a1989d208539c418008c01dafca01
#
_entry.id   432a1989d208539c418008c01dafca01
#
_cell.length_a   1.000
_cell.length_b   1.000
_cell.length_c   1.000
_cell.angle_alpha   90.00
_cell.angle_beta   90.00
_cell.angle_gamma   90.00
#
_symmetry.space_group_name_H-M   'P 1'
#
loop_
_entity.id
_entity.type
_entity.pdbx_description
1 polymer ?
#
loop_
_entity_poly.entity_id
_entity_poly.type
_entity_poly.pdbx_seq_one_letter_code
_entity_poly.pdbx_strand_id
1 'polypeptide(L)'
;NKAVNELYMAEIEWPWLHTNGTQATFSGQQEYTFPAAFRKADFDSFRIKPTERITNGEFTSNITSWTTVSGSPAYNSTGNGRLRLNAAEVTQSISTVANKKHRLSVRVMDPSSSGSSITLKVGTSSGGTEVLSETISVTDTGNGKILSTNFTPTTSSVFIGLANSSSNNLDVDFIRVAQDEVPIHLAYISYDAYLQGRYTKDEVTDDSQYGKPLFVYRTQDHLSFGLSPIPDGDFYTVEYEYFKTHTELSAATDTLDLPDRYADVVVNRAKYYLYKLRNDVPMANIANAEYEKGVERIRVEMLN
;
A
#
# COMPACT_ATOMS: atom_id res chain seq x y z
N ASN A 1 -24.21 -21.07 -0.28
CA ASN A 1 -24.06 -19.67 -0.66
C ASN A 1 -25.26 -18.79 -0.28
N LYS A 2 -26.55 -19.22 -0.50
CA LYS A 2 -27.70 -18.34 -0.23
C LYS A 2 -27.78 -17.82 1.21
N ALA A 3 -27.55 -18.67 2.22
CA ALA A 3 -27.54 -18.29 3.63
C ALA A 3 -26.39 -17.32 3.95
N VAL A 4 -25.25 -17.52 3.32
CA VAL A 4 -24.07 -16.66 3.44
C VAL A 4 -24.36 -15.30 2.82
N ASN A 5 -24.86 -15.27 1.58
CA ASN A 5 -25.18 -14.02 0.88
C ASN A 5 -26.18 -13.16 1.66
N GLU A 6 -27.20 -13.78 2.29
CA GLU A 6 -28.16 -13.02 3.08
C GLU A 6 -27.56 -12.39 4.33
N LEU A 7 -26.63 -13.08 5.03
CA LEU A 7 -25.91 -12.48 6.16
C LEU A 7 -25.09 -11.26 5.68
N TYR A 8 -24.38 -11.39 4.56
CA TYR A 8 -23.58 -10.29 4.03
C TYR A 8 -24.40 -9.14 3.47
N MET A 9 -25.64 -9.42 3.00
CA MET A 9 -26.58 -8.40 2.57
C MET A 9 -27.29 -7.69 3.73
N ALA A 10 -27.34 -8.31 4.92
CA ALA A 10 -27.97 -7.70 6.09
C ALA A 10 -27.22 -6.45 6.59
N GLU A 11 -25.93 -6.33 6.29
CA GLU A 11 -25.11 -5.18 6.61
C GLU A 11 -23.99 -5.01 5.58
N ILE A 12 -23.69 -3.75 5.23
CA ILE A 12 -22.63 -3.42 4.26
C ILE A 12 -21.26 -3.33 4.95
N GLU A 13 -21.24 -2.89 6.19
CA GLU A 13 -20.06 -2.48 6.91
C GLU A 13 -19.60 -3.53 7.94
N TRP A 14 -19.72 -4.82 7.59
CA TRP A 14 -19.16 -5.85 8.46
C TRP A 14 -17.65 -5.66 8.66
N PRO A 15 -17.14 -5.54 9.89
CA PRO A 15 -15.72 -5.22 10.15
C PRO A 15 -14.73 -6.19 9.52
N TRP A 16 -15.07 -7.47 9.37
CA TRP A 16 -14.21 -8.47 8.73
C TRP A 16 -14.14 -8.34 7.20
N LEU A 17 -14.98 -7.52 6.59
CA LEU A 17 -14.91 -7.16 5.17
C LEU A 17 -14.12 -5.88 4.93
N HIS A 18 -13.73 -5.18 6.00
CA HIS A 18 -12.92 -3.98 5.93
C HIS A 18 -11.49 -4.32 5.50
N THR A 19 -10.94 -3.55 4.58
CA THR A 19 -9.60 -3.77 4.03
C THR A 19 -9.02 -2.47 3.46
N ASN A 20 -7.72 -2.49 3.19
CA ASN A 20 -7.01 -1.35 2.64
C ASN A 20 -6.83 -1.49 1.13
N GLY A 21 -6.97 -0.38 0.42
CA GLY A 21 -6.64 -0.24 -0.99
C GLY A 21 -5.46 0.71 -1.19
N THR A 22 -4.71 0.47 -2.25
CA THR A 22 -3.63 1.36 -2.68
C THR A 22 -3.73 1.58 -4.18
N GLN A 23 -3.50 2.80 -4.63
CA GLN A 23 -3.53 3.16 -6.04
C GLN A 23 -2.37 4.12 -6.35
N ALA A 24 -1.48 3.74 -7.26
CA ALA A 24 -0.48 4.67 -7.79
C ALA A 24 -1.15 5.70 -8.69
N THR A 25 -0.72 6.96 -8.62
CA THR A 25 -1.16 7.98 -9.54
C THR A 25 -0.40 7.91 -10.86
N PHE A 26 -1.03 8.37 -11.93
CA PHE A 26 -0.40 8.55 -13.24
C PHE A 26 -0.63 9.97 -13.73
N SER A 27 0.37 10.52 -14.40
CA SER A 27 0.28 11.88 -14.95
C SER A 27 -0.91 12.00 -15.90
N GLY A 28 -1.76 12.99 -15.67
CA GLY A 28 -2.94 13.24 -16.50
C GLY A 28 -4.12 12.31 -16.28
N GLN A 29 -3.98 11.28 -15.43
CA GLN A 29 -5.09 10.39 -15.10
C GLN A 29 -5.85 10.93 -13.90
N GLN A 30 -7.13 11.18 -14.08
CA GLN A 30 -7.98 11.77 -13.05
C GLN A 30 -8.79 10.74 -12.27
N GLU A 31 -9.28 9.69 -12.93
CA GLU A 31 -10.17 8.70 -12.36
C GLU A 31 -9.51 7.33 -12.26
N TYR A 32 -9.80 6.62 -11.17
CA TYR A 32 -9.21 5.34 -10.82
C TYR A 32 -10.30 4.37 -10.38
N THR A 33 -10.31 3.18 -10.97
CA THR A 33 -11.30 2.13 -10.67
C THR A 33 -10.96 1.44 -9.34
N PHE A 34 -11.97 1.22 -8.52
CA PHE A 34 -11.84 0.40 -7.32
C PHE A 34 -11.54 -1.07 -7.66
N PRO A 35 -10.97 -1.85 -6.73
CA PRO A 35 -10.77 -3.28 -6.92
C PRO A 35 -12.08 -4.01 -7.27
N ALA A 36 -12.00 -5.13 -8.02
CA ALA A 36 -13.19 -5.90 -8.45
C ALA A 36 -14.08 -6.37 -7.28
N ALA A 37 -13.47 -6.62 -6.12
CA ALA A 37 -14.19 -7.00 -4.90
C ALA A 37 -14.75 -5.80 -4.11
N PHE A 38 -14.72 -4.60 -4.66
CA PHE A 38 -15.18 -3.39 -3.99
C PHE A 38 -16.69 -3.39 -3.75
N ARG A 39 -17.11 -2.91 -2.60
CA ARG A 39 -18.50 -2.71 -2.22
C ARG A 39 -18.80 -1.27 -1.77
N LYS A 40 -18.00 -0.74 -0.85
CA LYS A 40 -18.15 0.63 -0.33
C LYS A 40 -16.78 1.16 0.11
N ALA A 41 -16.42 2.39 -0.27
CA ALA A 41 -15.24 3.08 0.26
C ALA A 41 -15.62 3.96 1.46
N ASP A 42 -14.68 4.07 2.38
CA ASP A 42 -14.66 5.15 3.36
C ASP A 42 -13.87 6.33 2.77
N PHE A 43 -14.59 7.34 2.29
CA PHE A 43 -13.97 8.51 1.66
C PHE A 43 -13.21 9.40 2.65
N ASP A 44 -13.46 9.27 3.94
CA ASP A 44 -12.72 9.99 4.98
C ASP A 44 -11.38 9.32 5.29
N SER A 45 -11.12 8.12 4.77
CA SER A 45 -9.85 7.41 4.93
C SER A 45 -8.79 7.76 3.88
N PHE A 46 -9.18 8.43 2.80
CA PHE A 46 -8.28 8.67 1.66
C PHE A 46 -7.10 9.55 2.03
N ARG A 47 -5.90 9.03 1.75
CA ARG A 47 -4.62 9.71 1.98
C ARG A 47 -3.76 9.60 0.74
N ILE A 48 -2.95 10.63 0.51
CA ILE A 48 -1.95 10.60 -0.55
C ILE A 48 -0.56 10.73 0.08
N LYS A 49 0.34 9.87 -0.34
CA LYS A 49 1.75 9.87 0.09
C LYS A 49 2.68 9.79 -1.11
N PRO A 50 3.93 10.25 -0.99
CA PRO A 50 4.94 10.02 -2.02
C PRO A 50 5.14 8.52 -2.28
N THR A 51 5.25 8.16 -3.57
CA THR A 51 5.51 6.77 -3.98
C THR A 51 6.94 6.38 -3.67
N GLU A 52 7.14 5.18 -3.13
CA GLU A 52 8.45 4.55 -2.98
C GLU A 52 9.06 4.28 -4.35
N ARG A 53 10.34 4.66 -4.55
CA ARG A 53 11.03 4.58 -5.83
C ARG A 53 11.98 3.41 -5.96
N ILE A 54 12.36 2.80 -4.85
CA ILE A 54 13.23 1.64 -4.83
C ILE A 54 12.41 0.38 -5.10
N THR A 55 12.85 -0.41 -6.06
CA THR A 55 12.32 -1.76 -6.31
C THR A 55 13.15 -2.76 -5.53
N ASN A 56 12.49 -3.72 -4.86
CA ASN A 56 13.15 -4.72 -4.03
C ASN A 56 14.10 -4.11 -2.97
N GLY A 57 13.63 -3.06 -2.31
CA GLY A 57 14.38 -2.38 -1.25
C GLY A 57 14.33 -3.10 0.11
N GLU A 58 13.43 -4.05 0.30
CA GLU A 58 13.30 -4.86 1.52
C GLU A 58 14.06 -6.20 1.42
N PHE A 59 14.63 -6.54 0.29
CA PHE A 59 15.44 -7.75 0.04
C PHE A 59 14.82 -9.07 0.54
N THR A 60 13.51 -9.22 0.47
CA THR A 60 12.78 -10.33 1.12
C THR A 60 13.15 -11.72 0.59
N SER A 61 13.61 -11.84 -0.66
CA SER A 61 13.93 -13.14 -1.25
C SER A 61 15.21 -13.17 -2.09
N ASN A 62 15.70 -12.01 -2.53
CA ASN A 62 16.87 -11.90 -3.42
C ASN A 62 17.35 -10.44 -3.49
N ILE A 63 18.35 -10.18 -4.34
CA ILE A 63 18.87 -8.84 -4.65
C ILE A 63 18.64 -8.45 -6.12
N THR A 64 17.65 -9.05 -6.78
CA THR A 64 17.27 -8.64 -8.14
C THR A 64 16.86 -7.17 -8.17
N SER A 65 16.97 -6.53 -9.31
CA SER A 65 16.80 -5.08 -9.51
C SER A 65 18.00 -4.22 -9.04
N TRP A 66 18.99 -4.81 -8.38
CA TRP A 66 20.23 -4.14 -8.03
C TRP A 66 21.36 -4.61 -8.95
N THR A 67 22.06 -3.65 -9.53
CA THR A 67 23.20 -3.89 -10.43
C THR A 67 24.50 -3.81 -9.63
N THR A 68 25.34 -4.83 -9.74
CA THR A 68 26.68 -4.81 -9.16
C THR A 68 27.57 -3.82 -9.91
N VAL A 69 28.16 -2.87 -9.19
CA VAL A 69 29.18 -1.95 -9.71
C VAL A 69 30.57 -2.52 -9.45
N SER A 70 30.79 -3.04 -8.26
CA SER A 70 32.08 -3.70 -7.88
C SER A 70 31.88 -4.75 -6.82
N GLY A 71 32.86 -5.64 -6.67
CA GLY A 71 32.86 -6.71 -5.66
C GLY A 71 31.84 -7.81 -5.91
N SER A 72 31.44 -8.49 -4.86
CA SER A 72 30.50 -9.63 -4.91
C SER A 72 29.40 -9.45 -3.86
N PRO A 73 28.41 -8.60 -4.11
CA PRO A 73 27.26 -8.47 -3.22
C PRO A 73 26.48 -9.78 -3.18
N ALA A 74 25.88 -10.10 -2.05
CA ALA A 74 25.16 -11.35 -1.84
C ALA A 74 23.81 -11.13 -1.17
N TYR A 75 22.87 -12.02 -1.44
CA TYR A 75 21.66 -12.15 -0.65
C TYR A 75 21.96 -12.91 0.65
N ASN A 76 21.53 -12.36 1.77
CA ASN A 76 21.61 -13.00 3.08
C ASN A 76 20.20 -13.29 3.61
N SER A 77 19.86 -14.58 3.76
CA SER A 77 18.54 -15.02 4.18
C SER A 77 18.25 -14.86 5.68
N THR A 78 19.18 -14.28 6.45
CA THR A 78 18.98 -14.05 7.89
C THR A 78 17.90 -12.99 8.13
N GLY A 79 16.99 -13.27 9.03
CA GLY A 79 15.82 -12.43 9.30
C GLY A 79 14.81 -12.48 8.16
N ASN A 80 14.35 -11.32 7.68
CA ASN A 80 13.41 -11.21 6.54
C ASN A 80 14.15 -11.13 5.19
N GLY A 81 15.45 -11.35 5.16
CA GLY A 81 16.31 -11.16 3.99
C GLY A 81 17.07 -9.83 4.05
N ARG A 82 18.28 -9.80 3.49
CA ARG A 82 19.18 -8.64 3.50
C ARG A 82 20.09 -8.63 2.29
N LEU A 83 20.53 -7.45 1.89
CA LEU A 83 21.63 -7.28 0.98
C LEU A 83 22.94 -7.28 1.80
N ARG A 84 23.87 -8.19 1.52
CA ARG A 84 25.21 -8.24 2.11
C ARG A 84 26.23 -7.60 1.18
N LEU A 85 26.99 -6.66 1.73
CA LEU A 85 28.10 -5.99 1.06
C LEU A 85 29.42 -6.35 1.77
N ASN A 86 30.38 -6.88 0.99
CA ASN A 86 31.74 -7.18 1.44
C ASN A 86 32.69 -6.68 0.33
N ALA A 87 33.39 -5.57 0.61
CA ALA A 87 34.17 -4.85 -0.41
C ALA A 87 33.38 -4.72 -1.72
N ALA A 88 32.12 -4.34 -1.64
CA ALA A 88 31.18 -4.39 -2.77
C ALA A 88 30.34 -3.11 -2.87
N GLU A 89 29.91 -2.84 -4.08
CA GLU A 89 29.02 -1.75 -4.42
C GLU A 89 27.89 -2.22 -5.33
N VAL A 90 26.68 -1.78 -5.03
CA VAL A 90 25.48 -1.98 -5.86
C VAL A 90 24.80 -0.68 -6.18
N THR A 91 24.06 -0.65 -7.28
CA THR A 91 23.31 0.54 -7.70
C THR A 91 21.94 0.14 -8.27
N GLN A 92 20.99 1.07 -8.19
CA GLN A 92 19.69 0.97 -8.86
C GLN A 92 19.33 2.33 -9.47
N SER A 93 18.87 2.31 -10.73
CA SER A 93 18.31 3.50 -11.37
C SER A 93 16.87 3.69 -10.92
N ILE A 94 16.53 4.91 -10.52
CA ILE A 94 15.17 5.29 -10.11
C ILE A 94 14.72 6.55 -10.84
N SER A 95 13.40 6.67 -11.03
CA SER A 95 12.79 7.92 -11.49
C SER A 95 12.71 8.92 -10.34
N THR A 96 12.99 10.18 -10.61
CA THR A 96 12.92 11.29 -9.64
C THR A 96 12.20 12.49 -10.23
N VAL A 97 11.80 13.42 -9.37
CA VAL A 97 11.30 14.73 -9.80
C VAL A 97 12.44 15.73 -9.70
N ALA A 98 12.83 16.28 -10.85
CA ALA A 98 13.92 17.27 -10.90
C ALA A 98 13.63 18.45 -9.97
N ASN A 99 14.65 18.93 -9.27
CA ASN A 99 14.59 20.04 -8.33
C ASN A 99 13.63 19.86 -7.13
N LYS A 100 13.16 18.63 -6.90
CA LYS A 100 12.40 18.30 -5.69
C LYS A 100 13.27 17.52 -4.71
N LYS A 101 13.08 17.79 -3.44
CA LYS A 101 13.80 17.11 -2.36
C LYS A 101 13.29 15.68 -2.20
N HIS A 102 14.20 14.72 -2.15
CA HIS A 102 13.93 13.32 -1.89
C HIS A 102 14.61 12.90 -0.60
N ARG A 103 14.00 11.97 0.11
CA ARG A 103 14.56 11.31 1.30
C ARG A 103 15.02 9.92 0.93
N LEU A 104 16.27 9.62 1.28
CA LEU A 104 16.85 8.28 1.24
C LEU A 104 16.96 7.77 2.68
N SER A 105 16.35 6.64 2.98
CA SER A 105 16.43 5.99 4.28
C SER A 105 16.92 4.57 4.10
N VAL A 106 17.90 4.17 4.93
CA VAL A 106 18.48 2.83 4.86
C VAL A 106 18.66 2.31 6.30
N ARG A 107 18.42 1.02 6.50
CA ARG A 107 18.75 0.33 7.75
C ARG A 107 19.90 -0.62 7.51
N VAL A 108 20.96 -0.41 8.26
CA VAL A 108 22.23 -1.14 8.10
C VAL A 108 22.67 -1.78 9.42
N MET A 109 23.36 -2.90 9.32
CA MET A 109 23.90 -3.66 10.44
C MET A 109 25.33 -4.07 10.13
N ASP A 110 26.19 -4.02 11.13
CA ASP A 110 27.51 -4.61 11.09
C ASP A 110 27.50 -5.92 11.92
N PRO A 111 27.29 -7.09 11.29
CA PRO A 111 27.14 -8.35 12.02
C PRO A 111 28.40 -8.78 12.78
N SER A 112 29.54 -8.15 12.50
CA SER A 112 30.83 -8.51 13.07
C SER A 112 31.33 -7.51 14.14
N SER A 113 30.63 -6.41 14.41
CA SER A 113 31.09 -5.28 15.23
C SER A 113 32.48 -4.76 14.84
N SER A 114 32.80 -4.86 13.55
CA SER A 114 34.15 -4.58 13.03
C SER A 114 34.39 -3.10 12.74
N GLY A 115 33.38 -2.26 12.94
CA GLY A 115 33.44 -0.83 12.63
C GLY A 115 33.41 -0.54 11.14
N SER A 116 32.59 -1.27 10.38
CA SER A 116 32.39 -1.05 8.95
C SER A 116 31.71 0.29 8.67
N SER A 117 31.80 0.76 7.44
CA SER A 117 31.11 1.97 7.00
C SER A 117 30.32 1.70 5.73
N ILE A 118 29.16 2.36 5.61
CA ILE A 118 28.41 2.41 4.36
C ILE A 118 28.56 3.77 3.72
N THR A 119 28.77 3.79 2.41
CA THR A 119 28.70 5.01 1.62
C THR A 119 27.38 5.02 0.82
N LEU A 120 26.54 6.01 1.09
CA LEU A 120 25.33 6.28 0.34
C LEU A 120 25.69 7.21 -0.82
N LYS A 121 25.34 6.79 -2.03
CA LYS A 121 25.66 7.52 -3.26
C LYS A 121 24.39 7.85 -4.01
N VAL A 122 24.35 9.05 -4.60
CA VAL A 122 23.34 9.43 -5.60
C VAL A 122 24.06 10.13 -6.74
N GLY A 123 23.89 9.64 -7.93
CA GLY A 123 24.56 10.18 -9.10
C GLY A 123 23.72 10.10 -10.37
N THR A 124 24.21 10.71 -11.45
CA THR A 124 23.58 10.69 -12.77
C THR A 124 23.99 9.47 -13.61
N SER A 125 24.94 8.70 -13.10
CA SER A 125 25.43 7.44 -13.68
C SER A 125 25.57 6.35 -12.61
N SER A 126 25.71 5.11 -13.04
CA SER A 126 25.95 3.97 -12.14
C SER A 126 27.26 4.16 -11.37
N GLY A 127 27.18 4.11 -10.01
CA GLY A 127 28.32 4.38 -9.12
C GLY A 127 28.66 5.87 -8.96
N GLY A 128 27.95 6.76 -9.64
CA GLY A 128 28.15 8.22 -9.59
C GLY A 128 27.83 8.81 -8.21
N THR A 129 28.38 10.00 -7.95
CA THR A 129 28.30 10.71 -6.65
C THR A 129 27.96 12.19 -6.80
N GLU A 130 27.55 12.61 -8.00
CA GLU A 130 27.37 14.03 -8.37
C GLU A 130 26.29 14.74 -7.55
N VAL A 131 25.32 13.98 -7.00
CA VAL A 131 24.20 14.53 -6.22
C VAL A 131 24.42 14.33 -4.72
N LEU A 132 24.92 13.16 -4.30
CA LEU A 132 25.21 12.82 -2.90
C LEU A 132 26.33 11.82 -2.80
N SER A 133 27.23 12.04 -1.83
CA SER A 133 28.18 11.03 -1.36
C SER A 133 28.37 11.20 0.14
N GLU A 134 27.82 10.28 0.92
CA GLU A 134 27.87 10.35 2.38
C GLU A 134 28.35 9.00 2.94
N THR A 135 29.46 9.03 3.69
CA THR A 135 30.01 7.82 4.34
C THR A 135 29.71 7.86 5.82
N ILE A 136 29.08 6.80 6.32
CA ILE A 136 28.59 6.71 7.68
C ILE A 136 29.13 5.45 8.34
N SER A 137 29.73 5.60 9.52
CA SER A 137 30.22 4.46 10.32
C SER A 137 29.05 3.68 10.93
N VAL A 138 29.14 2.37 10.84
CA VAL A 138 28.15 1.42 11.35
C VAL A 138 28.84 0.54 12.40
N THR A 139 28.38 0.63 13.64
CA THR A 139 28.93 -0.14 14.77
C THR A 139 27.88 -1.01 15.47
N ASP A 140 26.63 -0.95 15.00
CA ASP A 140 25.49 -1.65 15.64
C ASP A 140 25.34 -3.06 15.07
N THR A 141 25.39 -4.05 15.96
CA THR A 141 25.28 -5.48 15.61
C THR A 141 23.89 -6.07 15.81
N GLY A 142 23.04 -5.43 16.58
CA GLY A 142 21.77 -6.01 17.03
C GLY A 142 20.57 -5.59 16.19
N ASN A 143 20.09 -4.39 16.48
CA ASN A 143 18.84 -3.89 15.89
C ASN A 143 19.01 -3.16 14.57
N GLY A 144 20.24 -2.90 14.15
CA GLY A 144 20.58 -2.09 12.99
C GLY A 144 20.37 -0.59 13.22
N LYS A 145 21.16 0.20 12.51
CA LYS A 145 21.10 1.66 12.52
C LYS A 145 20.27 2.15 11.33
N ILE A 146 19.27 2.96 11.59
CA ILE A 146 18.53 3.67 10.52
C ILE A 146 19.26 4.96 10.22
N LEU A 147 19.63 5.12 8.97
CA LEU A 147 20.27 6.31 8.42
C LEU A 147 19.27 6.98 7.48
N SER A 148 19.16 8.30 7.54
CA SER A 148 18.28 9.05 6.67
C SER A 148 18.99 10.32 6.21
N THR A 149 19.04 10.51 4.91
CA THR A 149 19.62 11.70 4.29
C THR A 149 18.71 12.20 3.18
N ASN A 150 18.90 13.47 2.78
CA ASN A 150 18.10 14.08 1.74
C ASN A 150 19.00 14.46 0.56
N PHE A 151 18.44 14.40 -0.64
CA PHE A 151 19.09 14.85 -1.85
C PHE A 151 18.10 15.56 -2.78
N THR A 152 18.61 16.42 -3.67
CA THR A 152 17.80 17.15 -4.64
C THR A 152 18.41 16.91 -6.03
N PRO A 153 17.80 16.01 -6.83
CA PRO A 153 18.29 15.72 -8.18
C PRO A 153 17.97 16.89 -9.12
N THR A 154 18.83 17.10 -10.11
CA THR A 154 18.57 18.05 -11.19
C THR A 154 17.98 17.40 -12.44
N THR A 155 17.87 16.07 -12.44
CA THR A 155 17.39 15.23 -13.54
C THR A 155 16.15 14.43 -13.13
N SER A 156 15.42 13.92 -14.11
CA SER A 156 14.24 13.05 -13.88
C SER A 156 14.59 11.60 -13.54
N SER A 157 15.87 11.24 -13.52
CA SER A 157 16.36 9.94 -13.09
C SER A 157 17.73 10.06 -12.44
N VAL A 158 17.97 9.22 -11.45
CA VAL A 158 19.28 9.10 -10.77
C VAL A 158 19.58 7.65 -10.46
N PHE A 159 20.83 7.36 -10.15
CA PHE A 159 21.28 6.08 -9.61
C PHE A 159 21.50 6.19 -8.11
N ILE A 160 20.86 5.33 -7.36
CA ILE A 160 21.09 5.18 -5.93
C ILE A 160 22.13 4.08 -5.73
N GLY A 161 23.22 4.40 -5.04
CA GLY A 161 24.31 3.48 -4.78
C GLY A 161 24.51 3.20 -3.30
N LEU A 162 24.86 1.95 -2.98
CA LEU A 162 25.26 1.50 -1.67
C LEU A 162 26.64 0.85 -1.80
N ALA A 163 27.63 1.37 -1.08
CA ALA A 163 28.99 0.85 -1.14
C ALA A 163 29.53 0.56 0.25
N ASN A 164 30.20 -0.57 0.40
CA ASN A 164 31.06 -0.91 1.51
C ASN A 164 32.48 -1.19 0.98
N SER A 165 33.43 -0.34 1.32
CA SER A 165 34.83 -0.50 0.90
C SER A 165 35.62 -1.46 1.78
N SER A 166 35.08 -1.85 2.93
CA SER A 166 35.70 -2.79 3.88
C SER A 166 35.49 -4.23 3.42
N SER A 167 36.48 -5.10 3.70
CA SER A 167 36.36 -6.55 3.57
C SER A 167 35.46 -7.19 4.62
N ASN A 168 34.99 -6.42 5.61
CA ASN A 168 34.02 -6.90 6.59
C ASN A 168 32.61 -6.88 6.02
N ASN A 169 31.77 -7.81 6.46
CA ASN A 169 30.39 -7.88 6.05
C ASN A 169 29.57 -6.71 6.62
N LEU A 170 28.78 -6.09 5.77
CA LEU A 170 27.78 -5.12 6.15
C LEU A 170 26.44 -5.56 5.55
N ASP A 171 25.43 -5.69 6.38
CA ASP A 171 24.10 -6.12 5.96
C ASP A 171 23.14 -4.92 5.88
N VAL A 172 22.45 -4.77 4.76
CA VAL A 172 21.38 -3.78 4.54
C VAL A 172 20.03 -4.49 4.62
N ASP A 173 19.20 -4.11 5.57
CA ASP A 173 17.89 -4.69 5.86
C ASP A 173 16.81 -4.10 4.96
N PHE A 174 16.84 -2.77 4.82
CA PHE A 174 16.00 -2.08 3.84
C PHE A 174 16.66 -0.81 3.32
N ILE A 175 16.20 -0.39 2.16
CA ILE A 175 16.44 0.94 1.59
C ILE A 175 15.16 1.48 0.96
N ARG A 176 14.88 2.76 1.19
CA ARG A 176 13.70 3.46 0.68
C ARG A 176 14.08 4.82 0.15
N VAL A 177 13.50 5.19 -0.97
CA VAL A 177 13.64 6.52 -1.54
C VAL A 177 12.29 7.02 -2.00
N ALA A 178 11.86 8.14 -1.45
CA ALA A 178 10.64 8.82 -1.87
C ALA A 178 10.86 10.33 -1.85
N GLN A 179 9.98 11.08 -2.51
CA GLN A 179 9.98 12.54 -2.38
C GLN A 179 9.80 12.93 -0.90
N ASP A 180 10.55 13.93 -0.42
CA ASP A 180 10.50 14.36 0.99
C ASP A 180 9.26 15.23 1.24
N GLU A 181 8.08 14.62 1.15
CA GLU A 181 6.80 15.24 1.43
C GLU A 181 6.04 14.46 2.50
N VAL A 182 5.24 15.18 3.28
CA VAL A 182 4.38 14.56 4.30
C VAL A 182 3.12 14.00 3.64
N PRO A 183 2.69 12.77 4.00
CA PRO A 183 1.38 12.27 3.62
C PRO A 183 0.28 13.24 4.05
N ILE A 184 -0.68 13.49 3.17
CA ILE A 184 -1.83 14.35 3.47
C ILE A 184 -3.13 13.58 3.33
N HIS A 185 -4.11 13.96 4.10
CA HIS A 185 -5.48 13.51 3.97
C HIS A 185 -6.14 14.20 2.79
N LEU A 186 -6.87 13.46 1.95
CA LEU A 186 -7.64 14.02 0.86
C LEU A 186 -9.03 14.41 1.35
N ALA A 187 -9.43 15.66 1.15
CA ALA A 187 -10.76 16.08 1.51
C ALA A 187 -11.79 15.52 0.49
N TYR A 188 -12.86 14.92 1.01
CA TYR A 188 -13.96 14.47 0.15
C TYR A 188 -14.76 15.67 -0.38
N ILE A 189 -15.05 15.68 -1.68
CA ILE A 189 -15.97 16.62 -2.32
C ILE A 189 -17.03 15.84 -3.09
N SER A 190 -18.23 16.37 -3.16
CA SER A 190 -19.26 15.78 -4.01
C SER A 190 -18.90 15.92 -5.51
N TYR A 191 -19.41 15.02 -6.34
CA TYR A 191 -19.19 15.12 -7.79
C TYR A 191 -19.70 16.44 -8.38
N ASP A 192 -20.81 16.96 -7.87
CA ASP A 192 -21.36 18.27 -8.29
C ASP A 192 -20.42 19.41 -7.90
N ALA A 193 -19.84 19.39 -6.70
CA ALA A 193 -18.84 20.39 -6.28
C ALA A 193 -17.59 20.33 -7.15
N TYR A 194 -17.14 19.12 -7.51
CA TYR A 194 -16.05 18.92 -8.45
C TYR A 194 -16.38 19.55 -9.81
N LEU A 195 -17.55 19.26 -10.41
CA LEU A 195 -17.97 19.83 -11.67
C LEU A 195 -18.07 21.36 -11.63
N GLN A 196 -18.66 21.93 -10.58
CA GLN A 196 -18.71 23.39 -10.39
C GLN A 196 -17.31 24.01 -10.38
N GLY A 197 -16.37 23.40 -9.66
CA GLY A 197 -14.99 23.84 -9.64
C GLY A 197 -14.30 23.75 -11.02
N ARG A 198 -14.64 22.73 -11.81
CA ARG A 198 -14.10 22.53 -13.15
C ARG A 198 -14.63 23.56 -14.14
N TYR A 199 -15.93 23.82 -14.14
CA TYR A 199 -16.57 24.78 -15.07
C TYR A 199 -16.18 26.24 -14.83
N THR A 200 -15.59 26.57 -13.70
CA THR A 200 -15.09 27.92 -13.42
C THR A 200 -13.64 28.16 -13.93
N LYS A 201 -12.99 27.10 -14.44
CA LYS A 201 -11.61 27.15 -14.96
C LYS A 201 -11.62 26.97 -16.47
N ASP A 202 -10.74 27.67 -17.16
CA ASP A 202 -10.52 27.50 -18.60
C ASP A 202 -9.81 26.18 -18.85
N GLU A 203 -10.55 25.16 -19.30
CA GLU A 203 -10.05 23.79 -19.50
C GLU A 203 -8.92 23.66 -20.52
N VAL A 204 -8.75 24.66 -21.40
CA VAL A 204 -7.82 24.55 -22.54
C VAL A 204 -6.42 25.07 -22.21
N THR A 205 -6.29 25.98 -21.25
CA THR A 205 -5.03 26.71 -21.00
C THR A 205 -4.60 26.76 -19.53
N ASP A 206 -5.38 26.20 -18.62
CA ASP A 206 -5.12 26.34 -17.19
C ASP A 206 -4.32 25.15 -16.60
N ASP A 207 -3.00 25.31 -16.53
CA ASP A 207 -2.09 24.38 -15.84
C ASP A 207 -2.46 24.17 -14.36
N SER A 208 -3.34 25.03 -13.80
CA SER A 208 -3.83 24.89 -12.42
C SER A 208 -4.74 23.68 -12.20
N GLN A 209 -5.16 23.01 -13.26
CA GLN A 209 -5.89 21.74 -13.18
C GLN A 209 -4.99 20.55 -12.80
N TYR A 210 -3.67 20.69 -13.01
CA TYR A 210 -2.67 19.67 -12.72
C TYR A 210 -1.92 19.98 -11.45
N GLY A 211 -1.60 18.96 -10.69
CA GLY A 211 -0.81 19.13 -9.48
C GLY A 211 -0.97 17.96 -8.51
N LYS A 212 -0.43 18.16 -7.30
CA LYS A 212 -0.65 17.21 -6.22
C LYS A 212 -2.14 17.20 -5.82
N PRO A 213 -2.81 16.05 -5.87
CA PRO A 213 -4.20 15.93 -5.44
C PRO A 213 -4.42 16.36 -3.99
N LEU A 214 -5.49 17.11 -3.76
CA LEU A 214 -5.93 17.58 -2.44
C LEU A 214 -7.33 17.08 -2.10
N PHE A 215 -8.10 16.73 -3.12
CA PHE A 215 -9.49 16.30 -2.99
C PHE A 215 -9.70 14.95 -3.66
N VAL A 216 -10.65 14.20 -3.13
CA VAL A 216 -11.18 12.98 -3.72
C VAL A 216 -12.68 13.11 -3.89
N TYR A 217 -13.23 12.56 -4.98
CA TYR A 217 -14.65 12.51 -5.22
C TYR A 217 -15.06 11.12 -5.73
N ARG A 218 -16.31 10.77 -5.52
CA ARG A 218 -16.90 9.55 -6.07
C ARG A 218 -17.41 9.82 -7.48
N THR A 219 -17.06 8.96 -8.43
CA THR A 219 -17.58 9.05 -9.80
C THR A 219 -19.07 8.67 -9.89
N GLN A 220 -19.74 9.02 -10.98
CA GLN A 220 -21.16 8.73 -11.17
C GLN A 220 -21.48 7.23 -11.26
N ASP A 221 -20.56 6.43 -11.77
CA ASP A 221 -20.70 4.97 -11.86
C ASP A 221 -20.60 4.27 -10.51
N HIS A 222 -20.14 4.98 -9.48
CA HIS A 222 -19.89 4.48 -8.14
C HIS A 222 -18.83 3.36 -8.05
N LEU A 223 -18.15 3.04 -9.14
CA LEU A 223 -17.12 1.99 -9.22
C LEU A 223 -15.70 2.56 -9.27
N SER A 224 -15.60 3.90 -9.29
CA SER A 224 -14.33 4.63 -9.39
C SER A 224 -14.31 5.81 -8.42
N PHE A 225 -13.13 6.34 -8.20
CA PHE A 225 -12.91 7.62 -7.53
C PHE A 225 -12.08 8.55 -8.41
N GLY A 226 -12.31 9.83 -8.28
CA GLY A 226 -11.53 10.83 -8.98
C GLY A 226 -10.70 11.68 -8.02
N LEU A 227 -9.62 12.25 -8.53
CA LEU A 227 -8.70 13.11 -7.81
C LEU A 227 -8.75 14.53 -8.39
N SER A 228 -8.61 15.53 -7.52
CA SER A 228 -8.54 16.93 -7.92
C SER A 228 -7.51 17.67 -7.04
N PRO A 229 -6.59 18.43 -7.61
CA PRO A 229 -6.22 18.54 -9.04
C PRO A 229 -5.90 17.20 -9.70
N ILE A 230 -5.86 17.18 -11.02
CA ILE A 230 -5.39 16.02 -11.80
C ILE A 230 -3.92 15.77 -11.46
N PRO A 231 -3.49 14.55 -11.15
CA PRO A 231 -2.09 14.26 -10.87
C PRO A 231 -1.16 14.73 -11.99
N ASP A 232 -0.16 15.51 -11.65
CA ASP A 232 0.88 16.00 -12.57
C ASP A 232 2.01 14.98 -12.81
N GLY A 233 1.94 13.84 -12.13
CA GLY A 233 2.95 12.79 -12.26
C GLY A 233 2.54 11.48 -11.57
N ASP A 234 3.42 10.49 -11.72
CA ASP A 234 3.34 9.17 -11.08
C ASP A 234 4.06 9.12 -9.72
N PHE A 235 4.11 10.26 -9.03
CA PHE A 235 4.92 10.46 -7.83
C PHE A 235 4.21 10.15 -6.53
N TYR A 236 2.91 9.83 -6.60
CA TYR A 236 2.08 9.64 -5.42
C TYR A 236 1.41 8.27 -5.41
N THR A 237 1.12 7.81 -4.21
CA THR A 237 0.27 6.64 -3.95
C THR A 237 -0.90 7.09 -3.09
N VAL A 238 -2.11 6.80 -3.55
CA VAL A 238 -3.33 6.97 -2.77
C VAL A 238 -3.56 5.72 -1.96
N GLU A 239 -3.79 5.88 -0.66
CA GLU A 239 -4.21 4.83 0.26
C GLU A 239 -5.61 5.14 0.75
N TYR A 240 -6.45 4.11 0.87
CA TYR A 240 -7.82 4.24 1.32
C TYR A 240 -8.32 2.95 1.95
N GLU A 241 -9.38 3.06 2.72
CA GLU A 241 -10.06 1.92 3.33
C GLU A 241 -11.39 1.66 2.62
N TYR A 242 -11.74 0.40 2.49
CA TYR A 242 -12.99 0.01 1.86
C TYR A 242 -13.51 -1.31 2.38
N PHE A 243 -14.81 -1.53 2.22
CA PHE A 243 -15.46 -2.82 2.46
C PHE A 243 -15.48 -3.62 1.16
N LYS A 244 -14.97 -4.83 1.20
CA LYS A 244 -14.98 -5.77 0.07
C LYS A 244 -16.27 -6.59 0.04
N THR A 245 -16.60 -7.17 -1.10
CA THR A 245 -17.58 -8.25 -1.20
C THR A 245 -16.98 -9.50 -0.54
N HIS A 246 -17.85 -10.34 0.05
CA HIS A 246 -17.41 -11.64 0.56
C HIS A 246 -17.03 -12.58 -0.60
N THR A 247 -16.18 -13.56 -0.29
CA THR A 247 -15.80 -14.61 -1.23
C THR A 247 -16.90 -15.66 -1.27
N GLU A 248 -17.42 -15.98 -2.46
CA GLU A 248 -18.38 -17.08 -2.62
C GLU A 248 -17.70 -18.43 -2.41
N LEU A 249 -18.36 -19.32 -1.66
CA LEU A 249 -17.89 -20.66 -1.45
C LEU A 249 -18.11 -21.50 -2.73
N SER A 250 -17.04 -22.04 -3.30
CA SER A 250 -17.05 -22.85 -4.51
C SER A 250 -16.62 -24.30 -4.24
N ALA A 251 -15.80 -24.54 -3.23
CA ALA A 251 -15.29 -25.85 -2.85
C ALA A 251 -15.59 -26.15 -1.38
N ALA A 252 -15.54 -27.45 -1.01
CA ALA A 252 -15.76 -27.87 0.37
C ALA A 252 -14.65 -27.43 1.35
N THR A 253 -13.50 -27.01 0.82
CA THR A 253 -12.35 -26.52 1.59
C THR A 253 -12.36 -25.01 1.77
N ASP A 254 -13.29 -24.30 1.11
CA ASP A 254 -13.37 -22.84 1.22
C ASP A 254 -13.82 -22.43 2.61
N THR A 255 -13.21 -21.37 3.12
CA THR A 255 -13.54 -20.78 4.41
C THR A 255 -14.32 -19.49 4.23
N LEU A 256 -15.21 -19.23 5.18
CA LEU A 256 -15.93 -17.96 5.24
C LEU A 256 -15.01 -16.85 5.74
N ASP A 257 -15.20 -15.63 5.20
CA ASP A 257 -14.57 -14.42 5.77
C ASP A 257 -15.10 -14.12 7.20
N LEU A 258 -16.19 -14.77 7.61
CA LEU A 258 -16.85 -14.62 8.91
C LEU A 258 -16.01 -15.22 10.04
N PRO A 259 -15.82 -14.52 11.18
CA PRO A 259 -15.20 -15.12 12.36
C PRO A 259 -15.96 -16.37 12.86
N ASP A 260 -15.23 -17.42 13.22
CA ASP A 260 -15.78 -18.75 13.60
C ASP A 260 -16.86 -18.66 14.68
N ARG A 261 -16.73 -17.73 15.63
CA ARG A 261 -17.70 -17.53 16.72
C ARG A 261 -19.11 -17.14 16.25
N TYR A 262 -19.27 -16.77 14.99
CA TYR A 262 -20.56 -16.41 14.39
C TYR A 262 -21.03 -17.39 13.33
N ALA A 263 -20.33 -18.51 13.16
CA ALA A 263 -20.69 -19.54 12.17
C ALA A 263 -22.09 -20.10 12.40
N ASP A 264 -22.56 -20.15 13.66
CA ASP A 264 -23.90 -20.57 14.05
C ASP A 264 -25.00 -19.77 13.34
N VAL A 265 -24.79 -18.50 13.07
CA VAL A 265 -25.76 -17.63 12.40
C VAL A 265 -26.00 -18.10 10.96
N VAL A 266 -24.93 -18.41 10.21
CA VAL A 266 -25.03 -18.95 8.84
C VAL A 266 -25.69 -20.35 8.87
N VAL A 267 -25.31 -21.18 9.84
CA VAL A 267 -25.90 -22.52 10.01
C VAL A 267 -27.40 -22.44 10.28
N ASN A 268 -27.86 -21.51 11.11
CA ASN A 268 -29.28 -21.33 11.38
C ASN A 268 -30.04 -20.85 10.15
N ARG A 269 -29.46 -19.98 9.32
CA ARG A 269 -30.07 -19.60 8.05
C ARG A 269 -30.11 -20.76 7.05
N ALA A 270 -29.10 -21.58 7.00
CA ALA A 270 -29.09 -22.81 6.19
C ALA A 270 -30.15 -23.81 6.65
N LYS A 271 -30.32 -24.02 7.98
CA LYS A 271 -31.40 -24.85 8.55
C LYS A 271 -32.78 -24.32 8.17
N TYR A 272 -32.99 -23.00 8.18
CA TYR A 272 -34.26 -22.40 7.72
C TYR A 272 -34.63 -22.87 6.31
N TYR A 273 -33.67 -22.79 5.37
CA TYR A 273 -33.93 -23.26 4.00
C TYR A 273 -34.18 -24.76 3.90
N LEU A 274 -33.47 -25.56 4.69
CA LEU A 274 -33.65 -27.01 4.71
C LEU A 274 -35.05 -27.40 5.24
N TYR A 275 -35.50 -26.77 6.33
CA TYR A 275 -36.85 -27.02 6.89
C TYR A 275 -37.93 -26.51 5.94
N LYS A 276 -37.75 -25.39 5.29
CA LYS A 276 -38.68 -24.89 4.29
C LYS A 276 -38.82 -25.85 3.09
N LEU A 277 -37.70 -26.45 2.64
CA LEU A 277 -37.72 -27.44 1.57
C LEU A 277 -38.49 -28.72 1.99
N ARG A 278 -38.42 -29.08 3.28
CA ARG A 278 -39.14 -30.23 3.86
C ARG A 278 -40.60 -29.91 4.26
N ASN A 279 -41.06 -28.71 4.01
CA ASN A 279 -42.37 -28.20 4.39
C ASN A 279 -42.64 -28.23 5.92
N ASP A 280 -41.59 -28.16 6.72
CA ASP A 280 -41.62 -28.08 8.19
C ASP A 280 -41.62 -26.61 8.63
N VAL A 281 -42.82 -26.03 8.58
CA VAL A 281 -43.00 -24.59 8.87
C VAL A 281 -42.63 -24.21 10.33
N PRO A 282 -42.99 -24.97 11.36
CA PRO A 282 -42.65 -24.65 12.72
C PRO A 282 -41.12 -24.58 12.94
N MET A 283 -40.37 -25.60 12.48
CA MET A 283 -38.92 -25.63 12.61
C MET A 283 -38.22 -24.53 11.75
N ALA A 284 -38.76 -24.22 10.57
CA ALA A 284 -38.28 -23.12 9.77
C ALA A 284 -38.41 -21.78 10.51
N ASN A 285 -39.54 -21.50 11.15
CA ASN A 285 -39.75 -20.26 11.90
C ASN A 285 -38.79 -20.15 13.09
N ILE A 286 -38.52 -21.26 13.81
CA ILE A 286 -37.55 -21.28 14.91
C ILE A 286 -36.14 -20.94 14.37
N ALA A 287 -35.69 -21.61 13.32
CA ALA A 287 -34.39 -21.37 12.73
C ALA A 287 -34.22 -19.92 12.19
N ASN A 288 -35.31 -19.35 11.64
CA ASN A 288 -35.30 -17.93 11.22
C ASN A 288 -35.16 -16.98 12.41
N ALA A 289 -35.89 -17.22 13.50
CA ALA A 289 -35.79 -16.39 14.69
C ALA A 289 -34.38 -16.45 15.35
N GLU A 290 -33.76 -17.63 15.35
CA GLU A 290 -32.38 -17.79 15.81
C GLU A 290 -31.37 -17.05 14.90
N TYR A 291 -31.59 -17.07 13.58
CA TYR A 291 -30.78 -16.29 12.64
C TYR A 291 -30.89 -14.80 12.91
N GLU A 292 -32.10 -14.26 13.01
CA GLU A 292 -32.33 -12.82 13.25
C GLU A 292 -31.70 -12.35 14.57
N LYS A 293 -31.86 -13.14 15.65
CA LYS A 293 -31.18 -12.89 16.92
C LYS A 293 -29.64 -12.92 16.77
N GLY A 294 -29.13 -13.85 15.97
CA GLY A 294 -27.70 -13.96 15.69
C GLY A 294 -27.17 -12.74 14.94
N VAL A 295 -27.88 -12.26 13.91
CA VAL A 295 -27.51 -11.04 13.19
C VAL A 295 -27.51 -9.82 14.11
N GLU A 296 -28.54 -9.68 14.96
CA GLU A 296 -28.62 -8.57 15.92
C GLU A 296 -27.49 -8.63 16.95
N ARG A 297 -27.16 -9.82 17.45
CA ARG A 297 -25.99 -10.01 18.34
C ARG A 297 -24.70 -9.51 17.67
N ILE A 298 -24.47 -9.88 16.40
CA ILE A 298 -23.27 -9.44 15.66
C ILE A 298 -23.27 -7.91 15.53
N ARG A 299 -24.40 -7.30 15.19
CA ARG A 299 -24.52 -5.83 15.09
C ARG A 299 -24.14 -5.14 16.39
N VAL A 300 -24.69 -5.62 17.50
CA VAL A 300 -24.39 -5.03 18.83
C VAL A 300 -22.92 -5.20 19.21
N GLU A 301 -22.32 -6.35 18.90
CA GLU A 301 -20.94 -6.65 19.28
C GLU A 301 -19.89 -5.97 18.38
N MET A 302 -20.22 -5.70 17.12
CA MET A 302 -19.22 -5.30 16.12
C MET A 302 -19.43 -3.91 15.54
N LEU A 303 -20.63 -3.32 15.63
CA LEU A 303 -20.95 -2.03 15.01
C LEU A 303 -21.25 -0.93 16.05
N ASN A 304 -21.34 -1.27 17.34
CA ASN A 304 -21.41 -0.33 18.45
C ASN A 304 -20.06 -0.26 19.15
#